data_46f5f3603afcebc6ab4950c974ddd99d
#
_entry.id   46f5f3603afcebc6ab4950c974ddd99d
#
_cell.length_a   1.000
_cell.length_b   1.000
_cell.length_c   1.000
_cell.angle_alpha   90.00
_cell.angle_beta   90.00
_cell.angle_gamma   90.00
#
_symmetry.space_group_name_H-M   'P 1'
#
loop_
_entity.id
_entity.type
_entity.pdbx_description
1 polymer ?
#
loop_
_entity_poly.entity_id
_entity_poly.type
_entity_poly.pdbx_seq_one_letter_code
_entity_poly.pdbx_strand_id
1 'polypeptide(L)'
;MSSLKSLENESLSIISETLKHAENPLVLYSIGKDSSVLLHLFRKLFYPSTIPIKFLHIDTGWKFNSMIKFRDEISKKYSLNMEVYKKENIKSVTPFNNEKYTDIQKTQALKEALNLGNYDIVYGGARRDEEVSRSKERVVSHRNEYHSWDPKKQRVEPWLIFNLEKLKNESFRVFPLSNWTELNVWEYIKKENIEIVPLYFAKKRKVVERNSQLFLLDDDRFDLKDSDIVSEKIVRFRTLGCYPLTAGIESKADSLTKIINELKNDNSSERSGRLIDKDKEGSMELKKREGYF
;
A
#
# COMPACT_ATOMS: atom_id res chain seq x y z
N MET A 1 17.84 -12.31 -13.03
CA MET A 1 16.93 -12.00 -11.90
C MET A 1 17.77 -11.89 -10.64
N SER A 2 17.63 -10.80 -9.87
CA SER A 2 18.27 -10.66 -8.57
C SER A 2 17.70 -11.71 -7.60
N SER A 3 18.55 -12.31 -6.75
CA SER A 3 18.07 -13.26 -5.75
C SER A 3 17.24 -12.53 -4.68
N LEU A 4 16.28 -13.21 -4.05
CA LEU A 4 15.51 -12.63 -2.93
C LEU A 4 16.42 -12.11 -1.81
N LYS A 5 17.58 -12.75 -1.61
CA LYS A 5 18.56 -12.29 -0.61
C LYS A 5 19.23 -10.98 -1.03
N SER A 6 19.49 -10.79 -2.31
CA SER A 6 20.03 -9.52 -2.83
C SER A 6 19.02 -8.38 -2.66
N LEU A 7 17.74 -8.63 -3.00
CA LEU A 7 16.67 -7.65 -2.82
C LEU A 7 16.44 -7.30 -1.34
N GLU A 8 16.47 -8.28 -0.45
CA GLU A 8 16.42 -8.07 1.00
C GLU A 8 17.55 -7.18 1.48
N ASN A 9 18.80 -7.51 1.10
CA ASN A 9 19.97 -6.75 1.50
C ASN A 9 19.92 -5.31 0.97
N GLU A 10 19.49 -5.12 -0.28
CA GLU A 10 19.28 -3.80 -0.88
C GLU A 10 18.26 -2.99 -0.07
N SER A 11 17.11 -3.57 0.23
CA SER A 11 16.06 -2.91 1.01
C SER A 11 16.52 -2.53 2.42
N LEU A 12 17.23 -3.44 3.10
CA LEU A 12 17.79 -3.17 4.44
C LEU A 12 18.86 -2.07 4.39
N SER A 13 19.70 -2.04 3.35
CA SER A 13 20.68 -0.97 3.14
C SER A 13 20.01 0.38 2.92
N ILE A 14 18.97 0.44 2.06
CA ILE A 14 18.18 1.66 1.82
C ILE A 14 17.57 2.18 3.13
N ILE A 15 16.92 1.31 3.91
CA ILE A 15 16.32 1.69 5.19
C ILE A 15 17.39 2.20 6.15
N SER A 16 18.46 1.43 6.33
CA SER A 16 19.54 1.78 7.28
C SER A 16 20.22 3.11 6.92
N GLU A 17 20.51 3.32 5.63
CA GLU A 17 21.18 4.54 5.17
C GLU A 17 20.29 5.77 5.35
N THR A 18 19.03 5.67 4.95
CA THR A 18 18.10 6.81 5.06
C THR A 18 17.73 7.12 6.52
N LEU A 19 17.66 6.13 7.40
CA LEU A 19 17.38 6.34 8.83
C LEU A 19 18.49 7.14 9.56
N LYS A 20 19.73 7.05 9.12
CA LYS A 20 20.83 7.83 9.73
C LYS A 20 20.63 9.35 9.60
N HIS A 21 19.86 9.75 8.60
CA HIS A 21 19.58 11.16 8.29
C HIS A 21 18.18 11.60 8.70
N ALA A 22 17.40 10.71 9.29
CA ALA A 22 16.03 10.98 9.69
C ALA A 22 15.99 11.63 11.08
N GLU A 23 15.30 12.76 11.19
CA GLU A 23 14.99 13.39 12.46
C GLU A 23 13.68 12.88 13.04
N ASN A 24 12.68 12.67 12.16
CA ASN A 24 11.36 12.20 12.54
C ASN A 24 10.80 11.22 11.49
N PRO A 25 11.28 9.97 11.48
CA PRO A 25 10.88 8.97 10.48
C PRO A 25 9.47 8.43 10.73
N LEU A 26 8.80 8.06 9.63
CA LEU A 26 7.47 7.45 9.63
C LEU A 26 7.40 6.27 8.68
N VAL A 27 6.68 5.22 9.05
CA VAL A 27 6.34 4.12 8.14
C VAL A 27 4.85 4.14 7.84
N LEU A 28 4.47 4.21 6.57
CA LEU A 28 3.07 4.08 6.15
C LEU A 28 2.67 2.61 6.11
N TYR A 29 1.64 2.25 6.85
CA TYR A 29 1.13 0.89 6.92
C TYR A 29 -0.27 0.78 6.30
N SER A 30 -0.32 0.36 5.04
CA SER A 30 -1.58 0.22 4.28
C SER A 30 -2.31 -1.10 4.53
N ILE A 31 -1.74 -2.00 5.33
CA ILE A 31 -2.24 -3.36 5.62
C ILE A 31 -2.13 -4.30 4.40
N GLY A 32 -1.59 -3.84 3.28
CA GLY A 32 -1.35 -4.65 2.10
C GLY A 32 -0.12 -5.56 2.22
N LYS A 33 0.04 -6.50 1.29
CA LYS A 33 1.19 -7.42 1.24
C LYS A 33 2.55 -6.71 1.23
N ASP A 34 2.66 -5.63 0.46
CA ASP A 34 3.90 -4.85 0.32
C ASP A 34 4.26 -4.14 1.63
N SER A 35 3.28 -3.54 2.30
CA SER A 35 3.49 -2.91 3.62
C SER A 35 3.78 -3.95 4.71
N SER A 36 3.28 -5.18 4.59
CA SER A 36 3.63 -6.28 5.51
C SER A 36 5.07 -6.75 5.31
N VAL A 37 5.55 -6.80 4.06
CA VAL A 37 6.98 -7.06 3.76
C VAL A 37 7.85 -5.92 4.31
N LEU A 38 7.45 -4.66 4.09
CA LEU A 38 8.17 -3.51 4.62
C LEU A 38 8.26 -3.56 6.16
N LEU A 39 7.18 -3.85 6.85
CA LEU A 39 7.17 -4.06 8.31
C LEU A 39 8.14 -5.17 8.72
N HIS A 40 8.16 -6.29 8.00
CA HIS A 40 9.06 -7.39 8.29
C HIS A 40 10.54 -6.99 8.14
N LEU A 41 10.89 -6.19 7.13
CA LEU A 41 12.25 -5.66 6.94
C LEU A 41 12.65 -4.72 8.10
N PHE A 42 11.76 -3.86 8.56
CA PHE A 42 12.00 -3.04 9.75
C PHE A 42 12.21 -3.91 10.99
N ARG A 43 11.41 -4.96 11.18
CA ARG A 43 11.60 -5.91 12.29
C ARG A 43 12.97 -6.60 12.22
N LYS A 44 13.41 -7.02 11.04
CA LYS A 44 14.76 -7.61 10.87
C LYS A 44 15.86 -6.62 11.21
N LEU A 45 15.73 -5.36 10.80
CA LEU A 45 16.73 -4.32 11.04
C LEU A 45 16.91 -4.03 12.54
N PHE A 46 15.81 -4.01 13.28
CA PHE A 46 15.82 -3.66 14.71
C PHE A 46 15.92 -4.87 15.66
N TYR A 47 15.83 -6.11 15.14
CA TYR A 47 15.92 -7.29 15.98
C TYR A 47 17.20 -7.32 16.82
N PRO A 48 17.13 -7.65 18.14
CA PRO A 48 15.97 -8.15 18.91
C PRO A 48 15.08 -7.05 19.52
N SER A 49 15.40 -5.78 19.33
CA SER A 49 14.64 -4.65 19.88
C SER A 49 13.32 -4.45 19.17
N THR A 50 12.40 -3.71 19.80
CA THR A 50 11.19 -3.20 19.12
C THR A 50 11.54 -2.10 18.14
N ILE A 51 10.67 -1.87 17.16
CA ILE A 51 10.88 -0.80 16.15
C ILE A 51 10.58 0.55 16.82
N PRO A 52 11.57 1.48 16.93
CA PRO A 52 11.37 2.76 17.61
C PRO A 52 10.71 3.82 16.72
N ILE A 53 10.17 3.43 15.57
CA ILE A 53 9.61 4.32 14.56
C ILE A 53 8.09 4.22 14.59
N LYS A 54 7.41 5.35 14.40
CA LYS A 54 5.96 5.41 14.31
C LYS A 54 5.47 4.78 12.99
N PHE A 55 4.36 4.06 13.08
CA PHE A 55 3.60 3.57 11.94
C PHE A 55 2.32 4.40 11.80
N LEU A 56 1.96 4.78 10.58
CA LEU A 56 0.75 5.52 10.30
C LEU A 56 -0.17 4.72 9.37
N HIS A 57 -1.39 4.52 9.82
CA HIS A 57 -2.47 4.01 9.00
C HIS A 57 -3.52 5.09 8.72
N ILE A 58 -3.81 5.35 7.45
CA ILE A 58 -4.92 6.24 7.06
C ILE A 58 -6.20 5.42 6.99
N ASP A 59 -7.08 5.64 7.96
CA ASP A 59 -8.40 5.00 7.99
C ASP A 59 -9.41 5.86 7.23
N THR A 60 -9.80 5.39 6.07
CA THR A 60 -10.78 6.07 5.22
C THR A 60 -12.24 5.82 5.68
N GLY A 61 -12.46 5.06 6.76
CA GLY A 61 -13.78 4.57 7.15
C GLY A 61 -14.34 3.46 6.25
N TRP A 62 -13.69 3.19 5.13
CA TRP A 62 -14.11 2.22 4.11
C TRP A 62 -13.01 1.19 3.84
N LYS A 63 -12.66 0.43 4.87
CA LYS A 63 -11.78 -0.74 4.78
C LYS A 63 -12.58 -2.01 4.99
N PHE A 64 -12.10 -3.15 4.49
CA PHE A 64 -12.66 -4.44 4.84
C PHE A 64 -12.45 -4.72 6.33
N ASN A 65 -13.45 -5.30 6.99
CA ASN A 65 -13.39 -5.60 8.44
C ASN A 65 -12.19 -6.49 8.78
N SER A 66 -11.88 -7.47 7.93
CA SER A 66 -10.71 -8.33 8.12
C SER A 66 -9.37 -7.58 8.03
N MET A 67 -9.29 -6.47 7.30
CA MET A 67 -8.09 -5.63 7.27
C MET A 67 -7.90 -4.89 8.60
N ILE A 68 -8.97 -4.31 9.14
CA ILE A 68 -8.91 -3.59 10.42
C ILE A 68 -8.51 -4.55 11.55
N LYS A 69 -9.17 -5.71 11.63
CA LYS A 69 -8.83 -6.74 12.60
C LYS A 69 -7.37 -7.16 12.51
N PHE A 70 -6.89 -7.44 11.29
CA PHE A 70 -5.49 -7.83 11.05
C PHE A 70 -4.52 -6.72 11.47
N ARG A 71 -4.80 -5.44 11.16
CA ARG A 71 -3.99 -4.30 11.60
C ARG A 71 -3.80 -4.29 13.11
N ASP A 72 -4.91 -4.43 13.84
CA ASP A 72 -4.92 -4.34 15.30
C ASP A 72 -4.18 -5.53 15.93
N GLU A 73 -4.38 -6.74 15.37
CA GLU A 73 -3.66 -7.95 15.81
C GLU A 73 -2.15 -7.83 15.58
N ILE A 74 -1.72 -7.37 14.40
CA ILE A 74 -0.30 -7.20 14.06
C ILE A 74 0.34 -6.08 14.89
N SER A 75 -0.38 -4.97 15.08
CA SER A 75 0.09 -3.86 15.90
C SER A 75 0.35 -4.30 17.35
N LYS A 76 -0.58 -5.06 17.93
CA LYS A 76 -0.44 -5.63 19.28
C LYS A 76 0.70 -6.65 19.35
N LYS A 77 0.74 -7.58 18.37
CA LYS A 77 1.72 -8.68 18.34
C LYS A 77 3.16 -8.18 18.31
N TYR A 78 3.42 -7.12 17.56
CA TYR A 78 4.77 -6.58 17.39
C TYR A 78 5.01 -5.30 18.18
N SER A 79 4.09 -4.92 19.07
CA SER A 79 4.18 -3.72 19.91
C SER A 79 4.49 -2.46 19.08
N LEU A 80 3.79 -2.30 17.94
CA LEU A 80 4.04 -1.18 17.03
C LEU A 80 3.51 0.13 17.64
N ASN A 81 4.30 1.19 17.52
CA ASN A 81 3.81 2.55 17.76
C ASN A 81 2.91 2.96 16.58
N MET A 82 1.65 2.47 16.60
CA MET A 82 0.70 2.62 15.50
C MET A 82 -0.23 3.81 15.75
N GLU A 83 -0.15 4.79 14.86
CA GLU A 83 -1.13 5.87 14.77
C GLU A 83 -2.16 5.56 13.68
N VAL A 84 -3.42 5.71 14.00
CA VAL A 84 -4.52 5.59 13.04
C VAL A 84 -5.12 6.97 12.83
N TYR A 85 -4.82 7.56 11.69
CA TYR A 85 -5.39 8.85 11.34
C TYR A 85 -6.68 8.67 10.55
N LYS A 86 -7.74 9.28 11.02
CA LYS A 86 -9.05 9.31 10.38
C LYS A 86 -9.45 10.77 10.21
N LYS A 87 -9.61 11.21 8.96
CA LYS A 87 -10.19 12.52 8.69
C LYS A 87 -11.65 12.51 9.15
N GLU A 88 -12.10 13.61 9.75
CA GLU A 88 -13.51 13.72 10.12
C GLU A 88 -14.39 13.40 8.91
N ASN A 89 -15.27 12.42 9.10
CA ASN A 89 -16.13 11.93 8.03
C ASN A 89 -17.14 13.02 7.68
N ILE A 90 -17.00 13.60 6.52
CA ILE A 90 -18.11 14.27 5.86
C ILE A 90 -19.09 13.14 5.50
N LYS A 91 -20.15 12.96 6.30
CA LYS A 91 -21.11 11.84 6.19
C LYS A 91 -21.68 11.63 4.77
N SER A 92 -21.62 12.68 3.93
CA SER A 92 -22.07 12.66 2.54
C SER A 92 -21.03 12.11 1.54
N VAL A 93 -19.78 11.85 1.96
CA VAL A 93 -18.70 11.41 1.07
C VAL A 93 -18.47 9.92 1.26
N THR A 94 -19.03 9.12 0.36
CA THR A 94 -18.84 7.66 0.32
C THR A 94 -18.25 7.22 -1.02
N PRO A 95 -17.69 6.01 -1.12
CA PRO A 95 -17.19 5.48 -2.39
C PRO A 95 -18.26 5.37 -3.50
N PHE A 96 -19.54 5.36 -3.13
CA PHE A 96 -20.66 5.19 -4.06
C PHE A 96 -21.19 6.49 -4.64
N ASN A 97 -21.03 7.61 -3.95
CA ASN A 97 -21.70 8.85 -4.30
C ASN A 97 -20.76 10.06 -4.45
N ASN A 98 -19.44 9.85 -4.41
CA ASN A 98 -18.49 10.94 -4.57
C ASN A 98 -17.22 10.50 -5.28
N GLU A 99 -17.00 10.99 -6.52
CA GLU A 99 -15.81 10.71 -7.32
C GLU A 99 -14.52 11.19 -6.64
N LYS A 100 -14.59 12.24 -5.81
CA LYS A 100 -13.47 12.78 -5.03
C LYS A 100 -13.22 12.05 -3.72
N TYR A 101 -13.96 10.98 -3.42
CA TYR A 101 -13.80 10.25 -2.15
C TYR A 101 -12.36 9.88 -1.86
N THR A 102 -11.66 9.31 -2.86
CA THR A 102 -10.27 8.89 -2.69
C THR A 102 -9.34 10.07 -2.44
N ASP A 103 -9.57 11.20 -3.10
CA ASP A 103 -8.78 12.40 -2.85
C ASP A 103 -9.00 12.92 -1.42
N ILE A 104 -10.23 13.10 -1.01
CA ILE A 104 -10.57 13.65 0.31
C ILE A 104 -10.13 12.72 1.45
N GLN A 105 -10.55 11.45 1.40
CA GLN A 105 -10.39 10.51 2.52
C GLN A 105 -9.02 9.82 2.55
N LYS A 106 -8.23 9.94 1.50
CA LYS A 106 -6.91 9.32 1.44
C LYS A 106 -5.81 10.33 1.20
N THR A 107 -5.85 11.12 0.11
CA THR A 107 -4.76 12.05 -0.23
C THR A 107 -4.70 13.22 0.75
N GLN A 108 -5.82 13.91 0.98
CA GLN A 108 -5.86 15.03 1.92
C GLN A 108 -5.65 14.56 3.36
N ALA A 109 -6.26 13.45 3.76
CA ALA A 109 -6.04 12.87 5.09
C ALA A 109 -4.57 12.53 5.34
N LEU A 110 -3.87 11.96 4.34
CA LEU A 110 -2.44 11.69 4.44
C LEU A 110 -1.64 12.99 4.60
N LYS A 111 -1.91 14.02 3.78
CA LYS A 111 -1.22 15.32 3.87
C LYS A 111 -1.42 15.98 5.24
N GLU A 112 -2.63 15.96 5.76
CA GLU A 112 -2.95 16.48 7.10
C GLU A 112 -2.19 15.75 8.19
N ALA A 113 -2.20 14.41 8.16
CA ALA A 113 -1.46 13.59 9.14
C ALA A 113 0.06 13.85 9.07
N LEU A 114 0.61 14.02 7.86
CA LEU A 114 2.02 14.31 7.68
C LEU A 114 2.41 15.69 8.20
N ASN A 115 1.57 16.70 7.96
CA ASN A 115 1.78 18.05 8.47
C ASN A 115 1.72 18.10 10.00
N LEU A 116 0.73 17.42 10.61
CA LEU A 116 0.59 17.35 12.07
C LEU A 116 1.80 16.68 12.73
N GLY A 117 2.35 15.67 12.10
CA GLY A 117 3.49 14.93 12.63
C GLY A 117 4.85 15.54 12.29
N ASN A 118 4.93 16.48 11.34
CA ASN A 118 6.18 17.07 10.86
C ASN A 118 7.24 16.01 10.48
N TYR A 119 6.82 14.97 9.74
CA TYR A 119 7.70 13.86 9.36
C TYR A 119 8.59 14.25 8.19
N ASP A 120 9.89 13.94 8.31
CA ASP A 120 10.90 14.29 7.31
C ASP A 120 11.23 13.12 6.35
N ILE A 121 11.22 11.89 6.84
CA ILE A 121 11.42 10.68 6.02
C ILE A 121 10.25 9.72 6.22
N VAL A 122 9.55 9.40 5.12
CA VAL A 122 8.34 8.59 5.15
C VAL A 122 8.50 7.37 4.26
N TYR A 123 8.51 6.19 4.86
CA TYR A 123 8.69 4.92 4.17
C TYR A 123 7.37 4.37 3.65
N GLY A 124 7.39 3.82 2.43
CA GLY A 124 6.26 3.17 1.80
C GLY A 124 6.64 1.93 1.01
N GLY A 125 5.65 1.04 0.83
CA GLY A 125 5.84 -0.24 0.15
C GLY A 125 5.64 -0.20 -1.37
N ALA A 126 5.68 0.97 -2.01
CA ALA A 126 5.48 1.08 -3.45
C ALA A 126 6.63 0.45 -4.24
N ARG A 127 6.30 -0.14 -5.39
CA ARG A 127 7.23 -0.81 -6.30
C ARG A 127 7.13 -0.22 -7.72
N ARG A 128 8.25 -0.20 -8.44
CA ARG A 128 8.27 0.25 -9.85
C ARG A 128 7.45 -0.67 -10.76
N ASP A 129 7.38 -1.95 -10.43
CA ASP A 129 6.63 -2.98 -11.15
C ASP A 129 5.11 -2.83 -11.04
N GLU A 130 4.62 -2.05 -10.07
CA GLU A 130 3.19 -1.93 -9.76
C GLU A 130 2.41 -1.17 -10.84
N GLU A 131 3.00 -0.10 -11.38
CA GLU A 131 2.39 0.74 -12.42
C GLU A 131 3.42 1.65 -13.11
N VAL A 132 3.09 2.12 -14.32
CA VAL A 132 3.98 2.96 -15.15
C VAL A 132 4.42 4.26 -14.42
N SER A 133 3.51 4.91 -13.68
CA SER A 133 3.86 6.13 -12.96
C SER A 133 4.88 5.89 -11.83
N ARG A 134 4.91 4.68 -11.26
CA ARG A 134 5.88 4.27 -10.23
C ARG A 134 7.27 4.03 -10.82
N SER A 135 7.36 3.59 -12.07
CA SER A 135 8.65 3.35 -12.72
C SER A 135 9.52 4.60 -12.83
N LYS A 136 8.89 5.77 -12.87
CA LYS A 136 9.57 7.09 -12.93
C LYS A 136 10.02 7.61 -11.56
N GLU A 137 9.58 7.00 -10.48
CA GLU A 137 9.88 7.47 -9.13
C GLU A 137 11.24 7.00 -8.64
N ARG A 138 11.95 7.85 -7.93
CA ARG A 138 13.22 7.52 -7.28
C ARG A 138 12.98 6.64 -6.06
N VAL A 139 14.00 5.89 -5.65
CA VAL A 139 13.98 5.13 -4.39
C VAL A 139 13.81 6.09 -3.21
N VAL A 140 14.52 7.21 -3.25
CA VAL A 140 14.39 8.33 -2.30
C VAL A 140 13.80 9.51 -3.04
N SER A 141 12.49 9.64 -2.98
CA SER A 141 11.73 10.61 -3.75
C SER A 141 11.50 11.90 -2.96
N HIS A 142 12.06 12.99 -3.44
CA HIS A 142 11.92 14.31 -2.83
C HIS A 142 10.49 14.85 -2.94
N ARG A 143 10.02 15.47 -1.86
CA ARG A 143 8.74 16.19 -1.76
C ARG A 143 8.96 17.60 -1.25
N ASN A 144 8.31 18.56 -1.90
CA ASN A 144 8.33 19.95 -1.45
C ASN A 144 7.46 20.14 -0.19
N GLU A 145 7.37 21.35 0.31
CA GLU A 145 6.57 21.75 1.48
C GLU A 145 5.06 21.43 1.37
N TYR A 146 4.54 21.24 0.15
CA TYR A 146 3.15 20.83 -0.11
C TYR A 146 2.99 19.32 -0.29
N HIS A 147 4.02 18.53 0.01
CA HIS A 147 4.13 17.09 -0.26
C HIS A 147 4.06 16.71 -1.73
N SER A 148 4.22 17.67 -2.63
CA SER A 148 4.14 17.49 -4.08
C SER A 148 5.40 16.83 -4.64
N TRP A 149 5.21 15.95 -5.63
CA TRP A 149 6.27 15.35 -6.41
C TRP A 149 6.50 16.13 -7.71
N ASP A 150 7.73 16.53 -7.95
CA ASP A 150 8.17 17.12 -9.22
C ASP A 150 9.27 16.24 -9.83
N PRO A 151 9.01 15.62 -11.01
CA PRO A 151 10.00 14.75 -11.66
C PRO A 151 11.29 15.47 -12.05
N LYS A 152 11.24 16.79 -12.28
CA LYS A 152 12.41 17.61 -12.66
C LYS A 152 13.30 17.94 -11.47
N LYS A 153 12.78 17.86 -10.25
CA LYS A 153 13.51 18.17 -9.02
C LYS A 153 14.00 16.93 -8.27
N GLN A 154 13.84 15.75 -8.87
CA GLN A 154 14.34 14.52 -8.27
C GLN A 154 15.86 14.44 -8.38
N ARG A 155 16.48 13.91 -7.35
CA ARG A 155 17.94 13.75 -7.28
C ARG A 155 18.35 12.45 -7.95
N VAL A 156 19.56 12.45 -8.52
CA VAL A 156 20.16 11.22 -9.06
C VAL A 156 20.60 10.30 -7.92
N GLU A 157 20.54 9.00 -8.13
CA GLU A 157 20.85 7.96 -7.15
C GLU A 157 21.95 7.02 -7.68
N PRO A 158 23.17 7.53 -7.95
CA PRO A 158 24.23 6.69 -8.47
C PRO A 158 24.60 5.64 -7.41
N TRP A 159 24.57 4.36 -7.81
CA TRP A 159 24.91 3.22 -6.94
C TRP A 159 24.19 3.22 -5.58
N LEU A 160 22.93 3.72 -5.51
CA LEU A 160 22.13 3.86 -4.30
C LEU A 160 22.78 4.77 -3.23
N ILE A 161 23.59 5.74 -3.65
CA ILE A 161 24.02 6.84 -2.79
C ILE A 161 22.95 7.94 -2.85
N PHE A 162 22.44 8.32 -1.67
CA PHE A 162 21.33 9.24 -1.55
C PHE A 162 21.78 10.61 -1.03
N ASN A 163 21.37 11.66 -1.73
CA ASN A 163 21.47 13.03 -1.18
C ASN A 163 20.18 13.34 -0.44
N LEU A 164 20.26 13.43 0.89
CA LEU A 164 19.16 13.67 1.81
C LEU A 164 19.14 15.11 2.37
N GLU A 165 19.90 16.03 1.77
CA GLU A 165 19.76 17.44 2.10
C GLU A 165 18.35 17.94 1.79
N LYS A 166 17.74 18.67 2.70
CA LYS A 166 16.38 19.20 2.54
C LYS A 166 16.29 20.62 3.07
N LEU A 167 15.42 21.41 2.48
CA LEU A 167 15.01 22.69 3.03
C LEU A 167 13.98 22.47 4.15
N LYS A 168 13.72 23.51 4.91
CA LYS A 168 12.68 23.49 5.94
C LYS A 168 11.34 23.12 5.30
N ASN A 169 10.59 22.21 5.92
CA ASN A 169 9.30 21.67 5.47
C ASN A 169 9.33 20.76 4.23
N GLU A 170 10.50 20.47 3.65
CA GLU A 170 10.64 19.43 2.64
C GLU A 170 10.77 18.04 3.30
N SER A 171 10.45 17.02 2.55
CA SER A 171 10.50 15.63 3.04
C SER A 171 10.87 14.66 1.94
N PHE A 172 11.22 13.43 2.32
CA PHE A 172 11.45 12.34 1.39
C PHE A 172 10.44 11.22 1.57
N ARG A 173 10.01 10.65 0.43
CA ARG A 173 9.34 9.34 0.40
C ARG A 173 10.38 8.30 0.03
N VAL A 174 10.55 7.30 0.88
CA VAL A 174 11.52 6.23 0.67
C VAL A 174 10.80 4.94 0.33
N PHE A 175 11.21 4.29 -0.75
CA PHE A 175 10.59 3.09 -1.29
C PHE A 175 11.59 1.92 -1.31
N PRO A 176 11.82 1.24 -0.18
CA PRO A 176 12.80 0.16 -0.10
C PRO A 176 12.50 -1.03 -1.01
N LEU A 177 11.23 -1.18 -1.42
CA LEU A 177 10.78 -2.25 -2.31
C LEU A 177 10.77 -1.86 -3.80
N SER A 178 11.34 -0.70 -4.18
CA SER A 178 11.26 -0.17 -5.56
C SER A 178 11.61 -1.20 -6.65
N ASN A 179 12.61 -2.03 -6.43
CA ASN A 179 13.13 -2.98 -7.41
C ASN A 179 12.52 -4.38 -7.29
N TRP A 180 11.56 -4.58 -6.40
CA TRP A 180 10.86 -5.85 -6.24
C TRP A 180 9.72 -5.99 -7.26
N THR A 181 9.56 -7.20 -7.81
CA THR A 181 8.36 -7.56 -8.56
C THR A 181 7.25 -8.07 -7.63
N GLU A 182 6.01 -8.15 -8.12
CA GLU A 182 4.93 -8.78 -7.36
C GLU A 182 5.28 -10.22 -6.97
N LEU A 183 5.89 -10.96 -7.89
CA LEU A 183 6.32 -12.33 -7.62
C LEU A 183 7.36 -12.40 -6.50
N ASN A 184 8.35 -11.48 -6.49
CA ASN A 184 9.36 -11.42 -5.42
C ASN A 184 8.71 -11.19 -4.04
N VAL A 185 7.70 -10.32 -3.97
CA VAL A 185 6.95 -10.07 -2.72
C VAL A 185 6.29 -11.35 -2.22
N TRP A 186 5.59 -12.09 -3.09
CA TRP A 186 4.92 -13.33 -2.71
C TRP A 186 5.89 -14.46 -2.34
N GLU A 187 6.98 -14.62 -3.08
CA GLU A 187 8.02 -15.60 -2.78
C GLU A 187 8.72 -15.29 -1.45
N TYR A 188 8.93 -14.00 -1.15
CA TYR A 188 9.50 -13.56 0.12
C TYR A 188 8.54 -13.76 1.29
N ILE A 189 7.25 -13.43 1.13
CA ILE A 189 6.21 -13.70 2.12
C ILE A 189 6.19 -15.19 2.47
N LYS A 190 6.27 -16.07 1.48
CA LYS A 190 6.32 -17.53 1.70
C LYS A 190 7.59 -17.95 2.41
N LYS A 191 8.75 -17.44 1.98
CA LYS A 191 10.06 -17.80 2.55
C LYS A 191 10.20 -17.41 4.01
N GLU A 192 9.74 -16.20 4.35
CA GLU A 192 9.91 -15.63 5.69
C GLU A 192 8.67 -15.85 6.59
N ASN A 193 7.65 -16.58 6.12
CA ASN A 193 6.38 -16.82 6.81
C ASN A 193 5.72 -15.54 7.30
N ILE A 194 5.68 -14.49 6.44
CA ILE A 194 5.08 -13.21 6.78
C ILE A 194 3.56 -13.34 6.83
N GLU A 195 2.97 -12.90 7.93
CA GLU A 195 1.52 -12.84 8.07
C GLU A 195 0.93 -11.77 7.16
N ILE A 196 -0.17 -12.12 6.50
CA ILE A 196 -0.90 -11.23 5.60
C ILE A 196 -2.42 -11.39 5.80
N VAL A 197 -3.16 -10.40 5.34
CA VAL A 197 -4.63 -10.39 5.44
C VAL A 197 -5.25 -11.62 4.76
N PRO A 198 -6.20 -12.32 5.40
CA PRO A 198 -6.82 -13.53 4.83
C PRO A 198 -7.58 -13.31 3.52
N LEU A 199 -7.87 -12.07 3.14
CA LEU A 199 -8.50 -11.73 1.85
C LEU A 199 -7.66 -12.10 0.62
N TYR A 200 -6.35 -12.25 0.78
CA TYR A 200 -5.47 -12.69 -0.30
C TYR A 200 -5.67 -14.16 -0.69
N PHE A 201 -6.25 -14.96 0.21
CA PHE A 201 -6.48 -16.39 -0.04
C PHE A 201 -7.91 -16.63 -0.56
N ALA A 202 -8.03 -17.53 -1.52
CA ALA A 202 -9.32 -17.94 -2.08
C ALA A 202 -10.20 -18.58 -0.99
N LYS A 203 -11.41 -18.08 -0.87
CA LYS A 203 -12.42 -18.58 0.05
C LYS A 203 -13.81 -18.35 -0.54
N LYS A 204 -14.77 -19.18 -0.18
CA LYS A 204 -16.18 -18.97 -0.50
C LYS A 204 -16.70 -17.72 0.20
N ARG A 205 -17.21 -16.75 -0.58
CA ARG A 205 -17.68 -15.45 -0.08
C ARG A 205 -18.96 -15.04 -0.81
N LYS A 206 -19.81 -14.27 -0.13
CA LYS A 206 -20.96 -13.60 -0.76
C LYS A 206 -20.44 -12.41 -1.57
N VAL A 207 -20.82 -12.37 -2.83
CA VAL A 207 -20.39 -11.32 -3.76
C VAL A 207 -21.58 -10.82 -4.59
N VAL A 208 -21.43 -9.58 -5.06
CA VAL A 208 -22.29 -8.99 -6.09
C VAL A 208 -21.46 -8.77 -7.33
N GLU A 209 -21.98 -9.13 -8.48
CA GLU A 209 -21.34 -8.88 -9.76
C GLU A 209 -21.93 -7.62 -10.41
N ARG A 210 -21.09 -6.63 -10.67
CA ARG A 210 -21.43 -5.42 -11.44
C ARG A 210 -20.34 -5.15 -12.48
N ASN A 211 -20.73 -4.96 -13.74
CA ASN A 211 -19.78 -4.71 -14.84
C ASN A 211 -18.61 -5.72 -14.90
N SER A 212 -18.92 -7.00 -14.77
CA SER A 212 -17.95 -8.11 -14.74
C SER A 212 -16.92 -8.00 -13.62
N GLN A 213 -17.22 -7.29 -12.53
CA GLN A 213 -16.41 -7.19 -11.33
C GLN A 213 -17.13 -7.78 -10.12
N LEU A 214 -16.38 -8.50 -9.27
CA LEU A 214 -16.91 -9.17 -8.10
C LEU A 214 -16.66 -8.33 -6.84
N PHE A 215 -17.72 -7.78 -6.30
CA PHE A 215 -17.69 -7.01 -5.05
C PHE A 215 -18.05 -7.88 -3.87
N LEU A 216 -17.17 -7.94 -2.88
CA LEU A 216 -17.46 -8.63 -1.63
C LEU A 216 -18.54 -7.90 -0.84
N LEU A 217 -19.52 -8.63 -0.34
CA LEU A 217 -20.43 -8.13 0.69
C LEU A 217 -19.78 -8.39 2.07
N ASP A 218 -19.04 -7.41 2.55
CA ASP A 218 -18.30 -7.48 3.82
C ASP A 218 -19.20 -7.12 5.01
N ASP A 219 -20.10 -6.16 4.79
CA ASP A 219 -21.09 -5.69 5.77
C ASP A 219 -22.19 -4.84 5.11
N ASP A 220 -23.04 -4.21 5.93
CA ASP A 220 -24.21 -3.42 5.50
C ASP A 220 -23.86 -2.07 4.85
N ARG A 221 -22.58 -1.71 4.75
CA ARG A 221 -22.15 -0.49 4.04
C ARG A 221 -22.26 -0.61 2.52
N PHE A 222 -22.43 -1.83 1.98
CA PHE A 222 -22.60 -2.00 0.54
C PHE A 222 -23.99 -1.55 0.10
N ASP A 223 -24.03 -0.60 -0.85
CA ASP A 223 -25.27 -0.08 -1.42
C ASP A 223 -25.84 -1.09 -2.44
N LEU A 224 -26.63 -2.04 -1.95
CA LEU A 224 -27.34 -3.03 -2.78
C LEU A 224 -28.48 -2.35 -3.53
N LYS A 225 -28.55 -2.61 -4.84
CA LYS A 225 -29.67 -2.20 -5.72
C LYS A 225 -30.61 -3.38 -5.94
N ASP A 226 -31.88 -3.10 -6.23
CA ASP A 226 -32.88 -4.14 -6.51
C ASP A 226 -32.49 -5.07 -7.68
N SER A 227 -31.68 -4.56 -8.60
CA SER A 227 -31.15 -5.32 -9.75
C SER A 227 -29.95 -6.21 -9.43
N ASP A 228 -29.37 -6.11 -8.24
CA ASP A 228 -28.17 -6.88 -7.89
C ASP A 228 -28.52 -8.35 -7.56
N ILE A 229 -27.70 -9.23 -8.09
CA ILE A 229 -27.80 -10.66 -7.78
C ILE A 229 -26.66 -11.01 -6.83
N VAL A 230 -27.03 -11.36 -5.60
CA VAL A 230 -26.09 -11.87 -4.61
C VAL A 230 -25.82 -13.33 -4.87
N SER A 231 -24.56 -13.71 -5.01
CA SER A 231 -24.13 -15.09 -5.21
C SER A 231 -22.98 -15.47 -4.29
N GLU A 232 -22.75 -16.77 -4.11
CA GLU A 232 -21.58 -17.27 -3.40
C GLU A 232 -20.55 -17.78 -4.41
N LYS A 233 -19.37 -17.15 -4.42
CA LYS A 233 -18.27 -17.54 -5.29
C LYS A 233 -17.00 -17.77 -4.50
N ILE A 234 -16.06 -18.57 -5.05
CA ILE A 234 -14.73 -18.73 -4.48
C ILE A 234 -13.84 -17.62 -5.05
N VAL A 235 -13.55 -16.64 -4.21
CA VAL A 235 -12.82 -15.43 -4.60
C VAL A 235 -11.68 -15.10 -3.67
N ARG A 236 -10.65 -14.46 -4.21
CA ARG A 236 -9.56 -13.83 -3.48
C ARG A 236 -9.35 -12.41 -3.98
N PHE A 237 -8.54 -11.65 -3.27
CA PHE A 237 -8.09 -10.33 -3.71
C PHE A 237 -6.62 -10.40 -4.12
N ARG A 238 -6.24 -9.76 -5.23
CA ARG A 238 -4.85 -9.62 -5.66
C ARG A 238 -4.20 -8.40 -5.03
N THR A 239 -4.99 -7.32 -4.89
CA THR A 239 -4.62 -6.10 -4.15
C THR A 239 -5.71 -5.72 -3.17
N LEU A 240 -5.35 -5.02 -2.11
CA LEU A 240 -6.30 -4.51 -1.12
C LEU A 240 -6.30 -2.98 -1.13
N GLY A 241 -7.48 -2.42 -1.27
CA GLY A 241 -7.72 -0.98 -1.27
C GLY A 241 -8.86 -0.60 -0.34
N CYS A 242 -9.63 0.42 -0.73
CA CYS A 242 -10.86 0.77 -0.04
C CYS A 242 -11.99 -0.17 -0.46
N TYR A 243 -12.82 -0.55 0.50
CA TYR A 243 -14.11 -1.20 0.27
C TYR A 243 -15.14 -0.17 -0.19
N PRO A 244 -15.94 -0.39 -1.20
CA PRO A 244 -15.96 -1.51 -2.13
C PRO A 244 -15.19 -1.25 -3.44
N LEU A 245 -14.31 -0.26 -3.50
CA LEU A 245 -13.57 0.14 -4.72
C LEU A 245 -12.52 -0.89 -5.18
N THR A 246 -12.45 -2.03 -4.51
CA THR A 246 -11.56 -3.13 -4.87
C THR A 246 -12.36 -4.39 -5.11
N ALA A 247 -12.32 -4.91 -6.34
CA ALA A 247 -12.99 -6.14 -6.72
C ALA A 247 -12.14 -7.38 -6.41
N GLY A 248 -12.81 -8.47 -6.10
CA GLY A 248 -12.21 -9.79 -6.02
C GLY A 248 -12.05 -10.43 -7.39
N ILE A 249 -11.24 -11.47 -7.46
CA ILE A 249 -11.09 -12.34 -8.63
C ILE A 249 -11.52 -13.77 -8.28
N GLU A 250 -12.16 -14.47 -9.18
CA GLU A 250 -12.42 -15.90 -9.02
C GLU A 250 -11.07 -16.64 -9.07
N SER A 251 -10.83 -17.46 -8.08
CA SER A 251 -9.56 -18.18 -7.97
C SER A 251 -9.69 -19.33 -6.99
N LYS A 252 -8.92 -20.39 -7.20
CA LYS A 252 -8.78 -21.54 -6.28
C LYS A 252 -7.50 -21.46 -5.44
N ALA A 253 -6.77 -20.35 -5.50
CA ALA A 253 -5.50 -20.17 -4.79
C ALA A 253 -5.74 -19.84 -3.31
N ASP A 254 -5.86 -20.84 -2.48
CA ASP A 254 -6.09 -20.81 -1.04
C ASP A 254 -4.81 -20.86 -0.20
N SER A 255 -3.64 -20.90 -0.85
CA SER A 255 -2.33 -20.98 -0.22
C SER A 255 -1.29 -20.18 -0.99
N LEU A 256 -0.20 -19.77 -0.31
CA LEU A 256 0.89 -19.01 -0.93
C LEU A 256 1.49 -19.71 -2.15
N THR A 257 1.62 -21.03 -2.10
CA THR A 257 2.12 -21.81 -3.23
C THR A 257 1.20 -21.71 -4.46
N LYS A 258 -0.11 -21.81 -4.25
CA LYS A 258 -1.08 -21.69 -5.34
C LYS A 258 -1.13 -20.26 -5.89
N ILE A 259 -1.04 -19.24 -5.04
CA ILE A 259 -0.94 -17.83 -5.47
C ILE A 259 0.29 -17.60 -6.34
N ILE A 260 1.46 -18.09 -5.91
CA ILE A 260 2.71 -17.96 -6.67
C ILE A 260 2.61 -18.66 -8.03
N ASN A 261 2.03 -19.87 -8.07
CA ASN A 261 1.84 -20.61 -9.33
C ASN A 261 0.86 -19.91 -10.27
N GLU A 262 -0.22 -19.35 -9.74
CA GLU A 262 -1.20 -18.55 -10.51
C GLU A 262 -0.51 -17.34 -11.13
N LEU A 263 0.29 -16.60 -10.37
CA LEU A 263 1.01 -15.41 -10.86
C LEU A 263 2.06 -15.73 -11.93
N LYS A 264 2.72 -16.87 -11.86
CA LYS A 264 3.69 -17.28 -12.88
C LYS A 264 3.04 -17.54 -14.25
N ASN A 265 1.76 -17.83 -14.27
CA ASN A 265 0.98 -18.12 -15.48
C ASN A 265 0.09 -16.93 -15.92
N ASP A 266 0.03 -15.85 -15.12
CA ASP A 266 -0.82 -14.68 -15.37
C ASP A 266 0.03 -13.47 -15.76
N ASN A 267 -0.21 -12.94 -16.97
CA ASN A 267 0.43 -11.75 -17.51
C ASN A 267 -0.39 -10.47 -17.28
N SER A 268 -1.51 -10.55 -16.54
CA SER A 268 -2.35 -9.38 -16.28
C SER A 268 -1.72 -8.43 -15.25
N SER A 269 -2.04 -7.14 -15.36
CA SER A 269 -1.60 -6.15 -14.36
C SER A 269 -2.14 -6.46 -12.97
N GLU A 270 -1.30 -6.31 -11.95
CA GLU A 270 -1.69 -6.43 -10.55
C GLU A 270 -2.90 -5.56 -10.18
N ARG A 271 -3.05 -4.41 -10.81
CA ARG A 271 -4.08 -3.41 -10.52
C ARG A 271 -5.36 -3.56 -11.34
N SER A 272 -5.47 -4.57 -12.20
CA SER A 272 -6.63 -4.78 -13.06
C SER A 272 -7.99 -4.87 -12.32
N GLY A 273 -7.98 -5.26 -11.04
CA GLY A 273 -9.16 -5.31 -10.17
C GLY A 273 -9.55 -4.00 -9.48
N ARG A 274 -8.80 -2.89 -9.67
CA ARG A 274 -9.09 -1.61 -9.03
C ARG A 274 -9.94 -0.71 -9.93
N LEU A 275 -11.11 -0.30 -9.46
CA LEU A 275 -11.99 0.63 -10.18
C LEU A 275 -11.35 2.00 -10.42
N ILE A 276 -10.54 2.46 -9.47
CA ILE A 276 -9.90 3.78 -9.47
C ILE A 276 -8.85 3.91 -10.60
N ASP A 277 -8.30 2.79 -11.07
CA ASP A 277 -7.22 2.79 -12.05
C ASP A 277 -7.72 2.74 -13.51
N LYS A 278 -9.03 2.70 -13.72
CA LYS A 278 -9.65 2.83 -15.06
C LYS A 278 -9.67 4.28 -15.58
N ASP A 279 -9.22 5.23 -14.76
CA ASP A 279 -9.08 6.62 -15.15
C ASP A 279 -7.91 6.80 -16.14
N LYS A 280 -8.03 7.80 -17.02
CA LYS A 280 -7.15 8.14 -18.14
C LYS A 280 -5.66 7.97 -17.87
N GLU A 281 -4.90 7.59 -18.90
CA GLU A 281 -3.43 7.59 -18.88
C GLU A 281 -2.88 8.87 -18.23
N GLY A 282 -2.01 8.73 -17.22
CA GLY A 282 -1.43 9.86 -16.49
C GLY A 282 -2.18 10.31 -15.23
N SER A 283 -3.37 9.77 -14.91
CA SER A 283 -4.14 10.16 -13.72
C SER A 283 -3.36 9.98 -12.42
N MET A 284 -2.58 8.91 -12.31
CA MET A 284 -1.75 8.65 -11.11
C MET A 284 -0.54 9.60 -11.00
N GLU A 285 0.02 10.05 -12.14
CA GLU A 285 1.09 11.05 -12.12
C GLU A 285 0.57 12.41 -11.64
N LEU A 286 -0.63 12.80 -12.08
CA LEU A 286 -1.31 14.00 -11.59
C LEU A 286 -1.58 13.89 -10.07
N LYS A 287 -2.11 12.77 -9.59
CA LYS A 287 -2.35 12.53 -8.16
C LYS A 287 -1.07 12.64 -7.32
N LYS A 288 0.08 12.19 -7.85
CA LYS A 288 1.39 12.35 -7.16
C LYS A 288 1.81 13.82 -7.08
N ARG A 289 1.59 14.60 -8.14
CA ARG A 289 1.82 16.06 -8.10
C ARG A 289 0.96 16.75 -7.08
N GLU A 290 -0.24 16.23 -6.81
CA GLU A 290 -1.15 16.69 -5.76
C GLU A 290 -0.76 16.19 -4.36
N GLY A 291 0.28 15.37 -4.23
CA GLY A 291 0.77 14.85 -2.95
C GLY A 291 0.26 13.45 -2.58
N TYR A 292 -0.34 12.71 -3.54
CA TYR A 292 -0.68 11.30 -3.34
C TYR A 292 0.60 10.46 -3.18
N PHE A 293 0.47 9.41 -2.38
CA PHE A 293 1.57 8.49 -2.10
C PHE A 293 1.62 7.33 -3.08
#